data_b6677ffee8b7685b9b80e6beda13b53f
#
_entry.id   b6677ffee8b7685b9b80e6beda13b53f
#
_cell.length_a   1.000
_cell.length_b   1.000
_cell.length_c   1.000
_cell.angle_alpha   90.00
_cell.angle_beta   90.00
_cell.angle_gamma   90.00
#
_symmetry.space_group_name_H-M   'P 1'
#
loop_
_entity.id
_entity.type
_entity.pdbx_description
1 polymer ?
#
loop_
_entity_poly.entity_id
_entity_poly.type
_entity_poly.pdbx_seq_one_letter_code
_entity_poly.pdbx_strand_id
1 'polypeptide(L)'
;RSSDLHDEEIVMGQLEYYSDKTGDFEAEGLPDKVLPNENQYHFDKKVLLVGQACFSACEIEAYGFSQVPGMIVVGQYPTGGVEAEVARGQFEFPEGFALQIPTGRFKLPDGSIFLEGVGVQPQIRVPIDETTILSDEDVVLAAGEKAVSEPLSLGVMPESPPKIASLEESEARLAEDGAQQLEEKAKEVYSEIEMTQTDTPLTYTVTLSPDDDILWVWGWCAASEEILDDNLSKIDLEFMLEDESISPEQFVSFGYPYAEQSCQVYFASLSEWTAGEHHLKTTATWAE
;
A
#
# COMPACT_ATOMS: atom_id res chain seq x y z
N ARG A 1 25.21 -6.34 2.44
CA ARG A 1 24.70 -5.44 1.40
C ARG A 1 23.65 -6.18 0.60
N SER A 2 22.68 -5.45 0.01
CA SER A 2 21.68 -6.07 -0.89
C SER A 2 22.38 -6.84 -2.03
N SER A 3 23.47 -6.30 -2.59
CA SER A 3 24.30 -6.93 -3.63
C SER A 3 24.86 -8.31 -3.28
N ASP A 4 24.86 -8.69 -2.02
CA ASP A 4 25.34 -9.99 -1.54
C ASP A 4 24.22 -11.05 -1.43
N LEU A 5 22.99 -10.68 -1.77
CA LEU A 5 21.77 -11.46 -1.53
C LEU A 5 20.96 -11.80 -2.80
N HIS A 6 21.46 -11.41 -3.99
CA HIS A 6 20.77 -11.67 -5.26
C HIS A 6 21.78 -11.89 -6.40
N ASP A 7 21.39 -12.67 -7.38
CA ASP A 7 22.24 -13.09 -8.51
C ASP A 7 21.99 -12.25 -9.79
N GLU A 8 20.94 -11.44 -9.84
CA GLU A 8 20.53 -10.64 -10.99
C GLU A 8 20.67 -9.14 -10.70
N GLU A 9 20.80 -8.33 -11.74
CA GLU A 9 20.82 -6.88 -11.65
C GLU A 9 19.47 -6.34 -11.17
N ILE A 10 19.47 -5.47 -10.15
CA ILE A 10 18.29 -4.74 -9.69
C ILE A 10 18.38 -3.31 -10.22
N VAL A 11 17.43 -2.90 -11.06
CA VAL A 11 17.31 -1.51 -11.52
C VAL A 11 16.57 -0.72 -10.45
N MET A 12 17.25 0.26 -9.86
CA MET A 12 16.69 1.09 -8.77
C MET A 12 15.79 2.20 -9.31
N GLY A 13 16.21 2.87 -10.38
CA GLY A 13 15.48 3.98 -10.97
C GLY A 13 16.39 5.01 -11.64
N GLN A 14 15.85 6.20 -11.87
CA GLN A 14 16.51 7.28 -12.61
C GLN A 14 16.44 8.58 -11.83
N LEU A 15 17.60 9.16 -11.53
CA LEU A 15 17.71 10.52 -11.00
C LEU A 15 17.40 11.54 -12.11
N GLU A 16 16.55 12.51 -11.81
CA GLU A 16 16.19 13.62 -12.69
C GLU A 16 16.34 14.94 -11.94
N TYR A 17 16.79 15.99 -12.63
CA TYR A 17 16.81 17.36 -12.12
C TYR A 17 15.97 18.30 -13.00
N TYR A 18 15.33 19.26 -12.35
CA TYR A 18 14.61 20.31 -13.06
C TYR A 18 15.56 21.17 -13.89
N SER A 19 15.19 21.43 -15.14
CA SER A 19 15.92 22.22 -16.12
C SER A 19 15.14 23.49 -16.45
N ASP A 20 15.68 24.64 -16.09
CA ASP A 20 15.10 25.95 -16.48
C ASP A 20 15.04 26.17 -18.00
N LYS A 21 15.81 25.39 -18.76
CA LYS A 21 15.86 25.52 -20.24
C LYS A 21 14.66 24.86 -20.91
N THR A 22 14.26 23.72 -20.39
CA THR A 22 13.13 22.95 -20.95
C THR A 22 11.85 23.18 -20.17
N GLY A 23 11.94 23.64 -18.92
CA GLY A 23 10.81 23.77 -17.99
C GLY A 23 10.30 22.43 -17.46
N ASP A 24 11.14 21.40 -17.51
CA ASP A 24 10.79 20.04 -17.10
C ASP A 24 11.99 19.36 -16.42
N PHE A 25 11.76 18.15 -15.87
CA PHE A 25 12.82 17.32 -15.30
C PHE A 25 13.55 16.55 -16.40
N GLU A 26 14.87 16.56 -16.31
CA GLU A 26 15.76 15.87 -17.25
C GLU A 26 16.59 14.82 -16.51
N ALA A 27 16.77 13.65 -17.14
CA ALA A 27 17.56 12.55 -16.59
C ALA A 27 19.01 12.96 -16.34
N GLU A 28 19.54 12.63 -15.17
CA GLU A 28 20.92 12.82 -14.78
C GLU A 28 21.67 11.48 -14.81
N GLY A 29 22.53 11.32 -15.79
CA GLY A 29 23.32 10.09 -15.94
C GLY A 29 22.52 8.89 -16.45
N LEU A 30 22.99 7.71 -16.08
CA LEU A 30 22.35 6.42 -16.35
C LEU A 30 21.47 6.01 -15.16
N PRO A 31 20.48 5.15 -15.38
CA PRO A 31 19.70 4.58 -14.27
C PRO A 31 20.60 3.93 -13.23
N ASP A 32 20.27 4.16 -11.97
CA ASP A 32 20.96 3.54 -10.84
C ASP A 32 20.60 2.06 -10.73
N LYS A 33 21.60 1.25 -10.41
CA LYS A 33 21.49 -0.21 -10.35
C LYS A 33 22.27 -0.79 -9.19
N VAL A 34 21.76 -1.86 -8.63
CA VAL A 34 22.51 -2.73 -7.73
C VAL A 34 22.94 -3.95 -8.51
N LEU A 35 24.26 -4.11 -8.69
CA LEU A 35 24.82 -5.29 -9.34
C LEU A 35 25.11 -6.37 -8.30
N PRO A 36 24.91 -7.66 -8.64
CA PRO A 36 25.25 -8.74 -7.74
C PRO A 36 26.75 -8.77 -7.46
N ASN A 37 27.12 -9.09 -6.23
CA ASN A 37 28.51 -9.23 -5.83
C ASN A 37 29.07 -10.62 -6.22
N GLU A 38 30.39 -10.77 -6.28
CA GLU A 38 31.03 -12.06 -6.59
C GLU A 38 30.73 -13.13 -5.53
N ASN A 39 30.61 -12.71 -4.26
CA ASN A 39 30.28 -13.60 -3.15
C ASN A 39 28.81 -13.40 -2.76
N GLN A 40 28.00 -14.42 -2.98
CA GLN A 40 26.60 -14.43 -2.66
C GLN A 40 26.32 -15.24 -1.40
N TYR A 41 25.37 -14.76 -0.59
CA TYR A 41 24.81 -15.48 0.54
C TYR A 41 23.39 -15.92 0.21
N HIS A 42 23.16 -17.23 0.27
CA HIS A 42 21.85 -17.81 -0.02
C HIS A 42 21.15 -18.15 1.29
N PHE A 43 19.99 -17.54 1.48
CA PHE A 43 19.09 -17.81 2.61
C PHE A 43 17.71 -18.19 2.06
N ASP A 44 17.10 -19.20 2.65
CA ASP A 44 15.74 -19.62 2.27
C ASP A 44 14.72 -18.52 2.54
N LYS A 45 14.92 -17.76 3.62
CA LYS A 45 14.08 -16.62 4.00
C LYS A 45 14.93 -15.43 4.41
N LYS A 46 14.47 -14.27 4.04
CA LYS A 46 15.11 -12.99 4.34
C LYS A 46 14.04 -12.01 4.82
N VAL A 47 14.32 -11.28 5.87
CA VAL A 47 13.41 -10.28 6.43
C VAL A 47 14.13 -8.94 6.53
N LEU A 48 13.46 -7.89 6.08
CA LEU A 48 13.85 -6.50 6.24
C LEU A 48 12.91 -5.84 7.24
N LEU A 49 13.46 -5.32 8.33
CA LEU A 49 12.68 -4.54 9.30
C LEU A 49 12.73 -3.07 8.92
N VAL A 50 11.58 -2.42 8.82
CA VAL A 50 11.46 -1.02 8.43
C VAL A 50 10.66 -0.20 9.46
N GLY A 51 10.84 1.12 9.42
CA GLY A 51 10.09 2.04 10.25
C GLY A 51 10.32 3.49 9.83
N GLN A 52 9.51 4.41 10.35
CA GLN A 52 9.47 5.83 9.97
C GLN A 52 10.79 6.61 10.15
N ALA A 53 11.69 6.12 11.00
CA ALA A 53 13.01 6.76 11.20
C ALA A 53 13.97 6.50 10.02
N CYS A 54 13.62 5.61 9.10
CA CYS A 54 14.35 5.38 7.86
C CYS A 54 13.84 6.35 6.80
N PHE A 55 14.63 7.37 6.45
CA PHE A 55 14.31 8.36 5.41
C PHE A 55 15.54 8.70 4.58
N SER A 56 15.33 9.29 3.37
CA SER A 56 16.38 9.68 2.43
C SER A 56 17.28 8.49 2.05
N ALA A 57 18.58 8.57 2.20
CA ALA A 57 19.54 7.52 1.85
C ALA A 57 19.21 6.14 2.48
N CYS A 58 18.59 6.11 3.67
CA CYS A 58 18.10 4.90 4.29
C CYS A 58 16.98 4.24 3.44
N GLU A 59 16.13 5.05 2.82
CA GLU A 59 15.03 4.55 1.98
C GLU A 59 15.53 3.95 0.67
N ILE A 60 16.57 4.54 0.07
CA ILE A 60 17.24 3.97 -1.10
C ILE A 60 17.79 2.57 -0.77
N GLU A 61 18.44 2.43 0.38
CA GLU A 61 18.92 1.12 0.84
C GLU A 61 17.77 0.15 1.15
N ALA A 62 16.75 0.61 1.86
CA ALA A 62 15.58 -0.21 2.20
C ALA A 62 14.85 -0.67 0.94
N TYR A 63 14.68 0.21 -0.05
CA TYR A 63 14.11 -0.15 -1.35
C TYR A 63 14.97 -1.21 -2.05
N GLY A 64 16.28 -1.01 -2.14
CA GLY A 64 17.19 -1.97 -2.75
C GLY A 64 17.16 -3.35 -2.07
N PHE A 65 17.00 -3.40 -0.76
CA PHE A 65 16.80 -4.66 -0.03
C PHE A 65 15.41 -5.27 -0.31
N SER A 66 14.36 -4.45 -0.39
CA SER A 66 13.01 -4.94 -0.67
C SER A 66 12.86 -5.59 -2.05
N GLN A 67 13.70 -5.20 -3.01
CA GLN A 67 13.74 -5.78 -4.36
C GLN A 67 14.49 -7.13 -4.42
N VAL A 68 15.16 -7.56 -3.35
CA VAL A 68 15.85 -8.85 -3.31
C VAL A 68 14.82 -9.99 -3.34
N PRO A 69 14.94 -10.97 -4.26
CA PRO A 69 13.98 -12.08 -4.35
C PRO A 69 13.80 -12.81 -3.01
N GLY A 70 12.55 -12.99 -2.59
CA GLY A 70 12.19 -13.65 -1.34
C GLY A 70 12.47 -12.82 -0.07
N MET A 71 12.69 -11.51 -0.22
CA MET A 71 12.73 -10.58 0.91
C MET A 71 11.30 -10.31 1.41
N ILE A 72 11.13 -10.33 2.72
CA ILE A 72 9.88 -10.00 3.40
C ILE A 72 10.10 -8.72 4.19
N VAL A 73 9.32 -7.70 3.93
CA VAL A 73 9.40 -6.43 4.64
C VAL A 73 8.41 -6.44 5.81
N VAL A 74 8.91 -6.15 7.01
CA VAL A 74 8.13 -6.16 8.26
C VAL A 74 8.28 -4.81 8.95
N GLY A 75 7.18 -4.23 9.43
CA GLY A 75 7.20 -2.97 10.16
C GLY A 75 5.84 -2.58 10.71
N GLN A 76 5.80 -1.66 11.66
CA GLN A 76 4.56 -1.01 12.11
C GLN A 76 4.12 0.08 11.11
N TYR A 77 5.11 0.74 10.49
CA TYR A 77 4.94 1.83 9.55
C TYR A 77 5.82 1.59 8.33
N PRO A 78 5.51 2.22 7.19
CA PRO A 78 6.48 2.34 6.10
C PRO A 78 7.74 3.08 6.56
N THR A 79 8.72 3.16 5.71
CA THR A 79 9.81 4.13 5.87
C THR A 79 9.26 5.57 5.80
N GLY A 80 10.09 6.57 6.07
CA GLY A 80 9.63 7.95 6.26
C GLY A 80 8.94 8.63 5.07
N GLY A 81 9.12 8.11 3.86
CA GLY A 81 8.54 8.71 2.65
C GLY A 81 9.13 10.07 2.32
N VAL A 82 10.38 10.30 2.66
CA VAL A 82 11.11 11.57 2.41
C VAL A 82 12.33 11.29 1.55
N GLU A 83 12.12 11.26 0.25
CA GLU A 83 13.17 11.08 -0.74
C GLU A 83 13.18 12.25 -1.71
N ALA A 84 13.95 13.28 -1.36
CA ALA A 84 14.05 14.50 -2.14
C ALA A 84 15.50 14.86 -2.40
N GLU A 85 15.86 15.05 -3.67
CA GLU A 85 17.20 15.47 -4.06
C GLU A 85 17.37 16.99 -3.89
N VAL A 86 18.16 17.37 -2.90
CA VAL A 86 18.41 18.78 -2.52
C VAL A 86 19.80 19.29 -2.87
N ALA A 87 20.63 18.49 -3.55
CA ALA A 87 22.02 18.84 -3.81
C ALA A 87 22.19 20.17 -4.58
N ARG A 88 21.25 20.51 -5.47
CA ARG A 88 21.26 21.73 -6.29
C ARG A 88 20.33 22.83 -5.78
N GLY A 89 19.56 22.57 -4.71
CA GLY A 89 18.54 23.46 -4.17
C GLY A 89 18.96 24.15 -2.88
N GLN A 90 20.21 24.54 -2.74
CA GLN A 90 20.73 25.19 -1.52
C GLN A 90 20.89 26.68 -1.77
N PHE A 91 20.24 27.50 -0.94
CA PHE A 91 20.22 28.95 -1.03
C PHE A 91 20.60 29.56 0.31
N GLU A 92 21.53 30.51 0.27
CA GLU A 92 21.92 31.30 1.43
C GLU A 92 21.24 32.67 1.38
N PHE A 93 20.68 33.10 2.51
CA PHE A 93 20.06 34.40 2.69
C PHE A 93 20.92 35.28 3.60
N PRO A 94 20.71 36.62 3.59
CA PRO A 94 21.30 37.50 4.58
C PRO A 94 21.06 37.01 6.02
N GLU A 95 21.95 37.38 6.94
CA GLU A 95 21.88 37.05 8.37
C GLU A 95 22.08 35.54 8.68
N GLY A 96 22.63 34.77 7.75
CA GLY A 96 22.98 33.36 7.96
C GLY A 96 21.79 32.37 7.87
N PHE A 97 20.66 32.80 7.35
CA PHE A 97 19.58 31.88 7.04
C PHE A 97 19.91 31.05 5.80
N ALA A 98 19.55 29.77 5.82
CA ALA A 98 19.68 28.88 4.68
C ALA A 98 18.31 28.24 4.34
N LEU A 99 18.10 28.04 3.05
CA LEU A 99 16.93 27.34 2.52
C LEU A 99 17.40 26.18 1.65
N GLN A 100 16.82 25.01 1.85
CA GLN A 100 16.96 23.88 0.95
C GLN A 100 15.61 23.61 0.29
N ILE A 101 15.61 23.53 -1.03
CA ILE A 101 14.42 23.19 -1.84
C ILE A 101 14.78 22.01 -2.73
N PRO A 102 13.98 20.93 -2.76
CA PRO A 102 14.17 19.85 -3.71
C PRO A 102 14.12 20.37 -5.15
N THR A 103 15.14 20.09 -5.93
CA THR A 103 15.24 20.43 -7.38
C THR A 103 15.45 19.19 -8.24
N GLY A 104 15.58 18.04 -7.60
CA GLY A 104 15.67 16.74 -8.22
C GLY A 104 14.58 15.82 -7.70
N ARG A 105 14.37 14.75 -8.44
CA ARG A 105 13.48 13.63 -8.07
C ARG A 105 14.09 12.33 -8.55
N PHE A 106 13.71 11.26 -7.92
CA PHE A 106 14.09 9.92 -8.36
C PHE A 106 12.83 9.21 -8.90
N LYS A 107 12.94 8.60 -10.06
CA LYS A 107 11.86 7.83 -10.68
C LYS A 107 12.15 6.35 -10.60
N LEU A 108 11.14 5.56 -10.21
CA LEU A 108 11.17 4.11 -10.30
C LEU A 108 11.16 3.63 -11.77
N PRO A 109 11.51 2.35 -12.03
CA PRO A 109 11.48 1.80 -13.38
C PRO A 109 10.11 1.85 -14.08
N ASP A 110 9.02 1.86 -13.32
CA ASP A 110 7.64 2.02 -13.82
C ASP A 110 7.26 3.47 -14.14
N GLY A 111 8.15 4.42 -13.84
CA GLY A 111 7.95 5.84 -14.08
C GLY A 111 7.29 6.61 -12.93
N SER A 112 6.90 5.94 -11.84
CA SER A 112 6.40 6.59 -10.63
C SER A 112 7.51 7.35 -9.90
N ILE A 113 7.13 8.31 -9.05
CA ILE A 113 8.08 9.01 -8.18
C ILE A 113 8.50 8.07 -7.06
N PHE A 114 9.80 8.01 -6.80
CA PHE A 114 10.39 7.15 -5.80
C PHE A 114 9.96 7.56 -4.40
N LEU A 115 9.19 6.70 -3.75
CA LEU A 115 8.86 6.67 -2.31
C LEU A 115 8.38 7.99 -1.67
N GLU A 116 8.36 9.12 -2.38
CA GLU A 116 7.97 10.43 -1.81
C GLU A 116 6.52 10.37 -1.29
N GLY A 117 6.36 10.65 0.00
CA GLY A 117 5.09 10.58 0.71
C GLY A 117 4.56 9.17 1.00
N VAL A 118 5.24 8.13 0.51
CA VAL A 118 4.77 6.73 0.60
C VAL A 118 5.70 5.84 1.43
N GLY A 119 7.01 5.92 1.17
CA GLY A 119 8.01 5.06 1.79
C GLY A 119 7.99 3.60 1.29
N VAL A 120 8.93 2.79 1.79
CA VAL A 120 8.94 1.33 1.56
C VAL A 120 7.89 0.70 2.45
N GLN A 121 6.89 0.09 1.83
CA GLN A 121 5.76 -0.52 2.53
C GLN A 121 6.12 -1.88 3.12
N PRO A 122 5.82 -2.14 4.40
CA PRO A 122 5.94 -3.48 4.96
C PRO A 122 4.81 -4.38 4.43
N GLN A 123 5.20 -5.60 4.04
CA GLN A 123 4.26 -6.66 3.65
C GLN A 123 3.59 -7.29 4.89
N ILE A 124 4.31 -7.33 6.01
CA ILE A 124 3.75 -7.73 7.30
C ILE A 124 3.69 -6.48 8.16
N ARG A 125 2.47 -6.01 8.41
CA ARG A 125 2.20 -4.92 9.35
C ARG A 125 2.07 -5.44 10.77
N VAL A 126 2.86 -4.89 11.67
CA VAL A 126 2.71 -5.12 13.11
C VAL A 126 1.66 -4.15 13.62
N PRO A 127 0.62 -4.60 14.33
CA PRO A 127 -0.43 -3.72 14.84
C PRO A 127 0.12 -2.57 15.69
N ILE A 128 -0.59 -1.45 15.68
CA ILE A 128 -0.28 -0.26 16.49
C ILE A 128 -1.43 -0.10 17.48
N ASP A 129 -1.32 -0.78 18.58
CA ASP A 129 -2.30 -0.80 19.65
C ASP A 129 -1.66 -0.59 21.02
N GLU A 130 -2.48 -0.58 22.09
CA GLU A 130 -1.99 -0.38 23.45
C GLU A 130 -0.98 -1.48 23.85
N THR A 131 -1.17 -2.70 23.39
CA THR A 131 -0.30 -3.84 23.71
C THR A 131 1.08 -3.66 23.08
N THR A 132 1.13 -3.29 21.80
CA THR A 132 2.39 -3.12 21.06
C THR A 132 3.14 -1.85 21.45
N ILE A 133 2.42 -0.75 21.73
CA ILE A 133 3.03 0.53 22.16
C ILE A 133 3.60 0.43 23.58
N LEU A 134 2.96 -0.31 24.47
CA LEU A 134 3.40 -0.47 25.85
C LEU A 134 4.30 -1.71 26.07
N SER A 135 4.64 -2.43 25.01
CA SER A 135 5.53 -3.59 25.09
C SER A 135 6.95 -3.16 25.46
N ASP A 136 7.57 -3.89 26.39
CA ASP A 136 9.00 -3.80 26.66
C ASP A 136 9.86 -4.54 25.60
N GLU A 137 9.22 -5.33 24.72
CA GLU A 137 9.87 -6.09 23.65
C GLU A 137 9.83 -5.32 22.32
N ASP A 138 10.81 -5.53 21.48
CA ASP A 138 10.78 -5.06 20.08
C ASP A 138 9.80 -5.92 19.27
N VAL A 139 8.56 -5.45 19.16
CA VAL A 139 7.47 -6.17 18.51
C VAL A 139 7.71 -6.35 17.01
N VAL A 140 8.44 -5.44 16.37
CA VAL A 140 8.79 -5.54 14.94
C VAL A 140 9.85 -6.64 14.75
N LEU A 141 10.85 -6.68 15.61
CA LEU A 141 11.85 -7.76 15.59
C LEU A 141 11.20 -9.12 15.84
N ALA A 142 10.33 -9.22 16.84
CA ALA A 142 9.60 -10.47 17.17
C ALA A 142 8.76 -10.95 15.97
N ALA A 143 8.07 -10.04 15.29
CA ALA A 143 7.33 -10.36 14.07
C ALA A 143 8.26 -10.83 12.93
N GLY A 144 9.42 -10.19 12.77
CA GLY A 144 10.43 -10.60 11.81
C GLY A 144 11.00 -11.99 12.10
N GLU A 145 11.32 -12.32 13.35
CA GLU A 145 11.76 -13.64 13.77
C GLU A 145 10.69 -14.71 13.52
N LYS A 146 9.43 -14.37 13.77
CA LYS A 146 8.30 -15.24 13.45
C LYS A 146 8.22 -15.49 11.95
N ALA A 147 8.31 -14.44 11.12
CA ALA A 147 8.28 -14.53 9.68
C ALA A 147 9.38 -15.43 9.09
N VAL A 148 10.58 -15.44 9.69
CA VAL A 148 11.66 -16.35 9.30
C VAL A 148 11.38 -17.78 9.74
N SER A 149 10.79 -17.98 10.91
CA SER A 149 10.65 -19.29 11.57
C SER A 149 9.46 -20.11 11.06
N GLU A 150 8.36 -19.42 10.72
CA GLU A 150 7.10 -20.05 10.31
C GLU A 150 6.98 -20.13 8.78
N PRO A 151 6.21 -21.08 8.23
CA PRO A 151 5.80 -21.03 6.83
C PRO A 151 4.95 -19.77 6.62
N LEU A 152 5.41 -18.85 5.78
CA LEU A 152 4.62 -17.68 5.38
C LEU A 152 3.82 -18.03 4.14
N SER A 153 2.56 -17.65 4.17
CA SER A 153 1.65 -17.76 3.01
C SER A 153 1.80 -16.60 2.01
N LEU A 154 2.69 -15.62 2.29
CA LEU A 154 2.92 -14.49 1.39
C LEU A 154 3.39 -14.95 0.01
N GLY A 155 2.67 -14.51 -1.02
CA GLY A 155 2.92 -14.91 -2.40
C GLY A 155 2.56 -16.36 -2.73
N VAL A 156 1.96 -17.10 -1.79
CA VAL A 156 1.36 -18.40 -2.09
C VAL A 156 -0.01 -18.14 -2.71
N MET A 157 -0.20 -18.59 -3.94
CA MET A 157 -1.53 -18.53 -4.56
C MET A 157 -2.50 -19.37 -3.74
N PRO A 158 -3.66 -18.83 -3.39
CA PRO A 158 -4.67 -19.59 -2.66
C PRO A 158 -5.18 -20.77 -3.48
N GLU A 159 -5.65 -21.83 -2.81
CA GLU A 159 -6.24 -22.98 -3.50
C GLU A 159 -7.54 -22.64 -4.24
N SER A 160 -8.28 -21.67 -3.70
CA SER A 160 -9.49 -21.13 -4.31
C SER A 160 -9.75 -19.71 -3.79
N PRO A 161 -10.41 -18.85 -4.57
CA PRO A 161 -10.84 -17.54 -4.08
C PRO A 161 -11.82 -17.68 -2.91
N PRO A 162 -11.95 -16.65 -2.06
CA PRO A 162 -12.98 -16.63 -1.04
C PRO A 162 -14.35 -16.63 -1.70
N LYS A 163 -15.33 -17.15 -0.99
CA LYS A 163 -16.70 -17.22 -1.48
C LYS A 163 -17.38 -15.86 -1.32
N ILE A 164 -17.95 -15.36 -2.42
CA ILE A 164 -18.90 -14.24 -2.39
C ILE A 164 -20.28 -14.79 -2.02
N ALA A 165 -20.87 -14.25 -0.94
CA ALA A 165 -22.21 -14.62 -0.51
C ALA A 165 -23.26 -14.10 -1.50
N SER A 166 -24.45 -14.73 -1.50
CA SER A 166 -25.60 -14.21 -2.22
C SER A 166 -26.05 -12.84 -1.68
N LEU A 167 -26.85 -12.10 -2.44
CA LEU A 167 -27.38 -10.81 -2.01
C LEU A 167 -28.13 -10.92 -0.67
N GLU A 168 -28.99 -11.96 -0.53
CA GLU A 168 -29.76 -12.19 0.71
C GLU A 168 -28.86 -12.50 1.90
N GLU A 169 -27.80 -13.30 1.72
CA GLU A 169 -26.82 -13.61 2.76
C GLU A 169 -25.99 -12.36 3.15
N SER A 170 -25.61 -11.55 2.16
CA SER A 170 -24.87 -10.29 2.40
C SER A 170 -25.73 -9.28 3.16
N GLU A 171 -27.01 -9.12 2.82
CA GLU A 171 -27.95 -8.26 3.56
C GLU A 171 -28.14 -8.74 4.99
N ALA A 172 -28.31 -10.06 5.19
CA ALA A 172 -28.44 -10.64 6.51
C ALA A 172 -27.20 -10.36 7.36
N ARG A 173 -26.01 -10.51 6.78
CA ARG A 173 -24.74 -10.27 7.44
C ARG A 173 -24.55 -8.81 7.87
N LEU A 174 -24.95 -7.85 7.04
CA LEU A 174 -24.90 -6.42 7.39
C LEU A 174 -25.77 -6.10 8.63
N ALA A 175 -26.89 -6.82 8.79
CA ALA A 175 -27.82 -6.61 9.88
C ALA A 175 -27.35 -7.25 11.23
N GLU A 176 -26.30 -8.07 11.20
CA GLU A 176 -25.75 -8.69 12.40
C GLU A 176 -24.85 -7.72 13.19
N ASP A 177 -24.97 -7.73 14.50
CA ASP A 177 -24.07 -7.01 15.38
C ASP A 177 -22.65 -7.57 15.23
N GLY A 178 -21.67 -6.71 14.89
CA GLY A 178 -20.27 -7.09 14.75
C GLY A 178 -19.84 -7.54 13.36
N ALA A 179 -20.65 -7.28 12.31
CA ALA A 179 -20.20 -7.42 10.93
C ALA A 179 -18.98 -6.53 10.69
N GLN A 180 -17.84 -7.13 10.33
CA GLN A 180 -16.58 -6.41 10.13
C GLN A 180 -16.42 -6.02 8.66
N GLN A 181 -16.04 -4.78 8.42
CA GLN A 181 -15.65 -4.32 7.09
C GLN A 181 -14.15 -4.52 6.88
N LEU A 182 -13.76 -4.80 5.63
CA LEU A 182 -12.35 -4.95 5.28
C LEU A 182 -11.54 -3.69 5.62
N GLU A 183 -12.12 -2.51 5.43
CA GLU A 183 -11.52 -1.23 5.81
C GLU A 183 -11.30 -1.11 7.33
N GLU A 184 -12.19 -1.65 8.15
CA GLU A 184 -12.00 -1.65 9.62
C GLU A 184 -10.82 -2.52 10.03
N LYS A 185 -10.64 -3.66 9.37
CA LYS A 185 -9.43 -4.48 9.54
C LYS A 185 -8.16 -3.73 9.13
N ALA A 186 -8.23 -2.95 8.06
CA ALA A 186 -7.09 -2.13 7.65
C ALA A 186 -6.77 -1.03 8.69
N LYS A 187 -7.77 -0.42 9.33
CA LYS A 187 -7.58 0.58 10.42
C LYS A 187 -6.87 0.02 11.64
N GLU A 188 -6.86 -1.29 11.85
CA GLU A 188 -6.09 -1.92 12.92
C GLU A 188 -4.58 -1.80 12.71
N VAL A 189 -4.13 -1.63 11.46
CA VAL A 189 -2.71 -1.66 11.08
C VAL A 189 -2.24 -0.45 10.26
N TYR A 190 -3.14 0.33 9.68
CA TYR A 190 -2.84 1.51 8.87
C TYR A 190 -3.35 2.79 9.54
N SER A 191 -2.56 3.85 9.49
CA SER A 191 -2.98 5.15 10.00
C SER A 191 -4.03 5.82 9.10
N GLU A 192 -4.81 6.75 9.65
CA GLU A 192 -5.80 7.52 8.89
C GLU A 192 -5.16 8.29 7.71
N ILE A 193 -3.94 8.78 7.89
CA ILE A 193 -3.19 9.49 6.83
C ILE A 193 -2.91 8.55 5.65
N GLU A 194 -2.48 7.32 5.91
CA GLU A 194 -2.23 6.33 4.86
C GLU A 194 -3.53 5.94 4.14
N MET A 195 -4.63 5.87 4.87
CA MET A 195 -5.94 5.46 4.34
C MET A 195 -6.68 6.56 3.60
N THR A 196 -6.24 7.81 3.68
CA THR A 196 -6.88 8.98 3.05
C THR A 196 -6.04 9.63 1.96
N GLN A 197 -4.96 9.00 1.52
CA GLN A 197 -4.14 9.49 0.42
C GLN A 197 -4.97 9.59 -0.87
N THR A 198 -4.78 10.69 -1.59
CA THR A 198 -5.40 10.92 -2.90
C THR A 198 -4.36 10.78 -4.00
N ASP A 199 -4.82 10.53 -5.23
CA ASP A 199 -4.00 10.45 -6.45
C ASP A 199 -3.07 9.23 -6.55
N THR A 200 -3.19 8.26 -5.64
CA THR A 200 -2.48 6.98 -5.71
C THR A 200 -3.44 5.82 -5.43
N PRO A 201 -3.26 4.65 -6.06
CA PRO A 201 -3.96 3.45 -5.63
C PRO A 201 -3.62 3.13 -4.17
N LEU A 202 -4.64 3.01 -3.32
CA LEU A 202 -4.47 2.59 -1.95
C LEU A 202 -4.41 1.07 -1.89
N THR A 203 -3.36 0.52 -1.29
CA THR A 203 -3.21 -0.94 -1.11
C THR A 203 -3.05 -1.24 0.37
N TYR A 204 -3.89 -2.12 0.88
CA TYR A 204 -3.87 -2.57 2.26
C TYR A 204 -3.66 -4.08 2.31
N THR A 205 -2.74 -4.52 3.16
CA THR A 205 -2.57 -5.95 3.45
C THR A 205 -3.03 -6.21 4.87
N VAL A 206 -4.04 -7.05 5.02
CA VAL A 206 -4.60 -7.43 6.32
C VAL A 206 -4.53 -8.94 6.50
N THR A 207 -4.39 -9.38 7.74
CA THR A 207 -4.40 -10.81 8.05
C THR A 207 -5.81 -11.21 8.46
N LEU A 208 -6.35 -12.24 7.81
CA LEU A 208 -7.66 -12.81 8.10
C LEU A 208 -7.51 -14.25 8.59
N SER A 209 -8.49 -14.67 9.40
CA SER A 209 -8.68 -16.07 9.76
C SER A 209 -9.55 -16.78 8.71
N PRO A 210 -9.42 -18.11 8.54
CA PRO A 210 -10.29 -18.85 7.60
C PRO A 210 -11.78 -18.72 7.88
N ASP A 211 -12.14 -18.45 9.15
CA ASP A 211 -13.53 -18.33 9.61
C ASP A 211 -14.02 -16.86 9.63
N ASP A 212 -13.22 -15.89 9.19
CA ASP A 212 -13.64 -14.50 9.14
C ASP A 212 -14.67 -14.27 8.03
N ASP A 213 -15.78 -13.64 8.40
CA ASP A 213 -16.78 -13.12 7.45
C ASP A 213 -16.58 -11.62 7.33
N ILE A 214 -16.17 -11.16 6.15
CA ILE A 214 -15.76 -9.77 5.91
C ILE A 214 -16.68 -9.11 4.90
N LEU A 215 -17.13 -7.90 5.19
CA LEU A 215 -17.83 -7.06 4.23
C LEU A 215 -16.83 -6.29 3.37
N TRP A 216 -16.88 -6.55 2.07
CA TRP A 216 -16.21 -5.74 1.05
C TRP A 216 -17.14 -4.60 0.65
N VAL A 217 -16.79 -3.37 0.97
CA VAL A 217 -17.66 -2.21 0.86
C VAL A 217 -17.02 -1.16 -0.05
N TRP A 218 -17.83 -0.55 -0.89
CA TRP A 218 -17.48 0.70 -1.58
C TRP A 218 -18.68 1.65 -1.51
N GLY A 219 -18.41 2.94 -1.33
CA GLY A 219 -19.45 3.95 -1.25
C GLY A 219 -19.04 5.28 -1.83
N TRP A 220 -20.04 6.03 -2.30
CA TRP A 220 -19.88 7.39 -2.80
C TRP A 220 -20.95 8.30 -2.21
N CYS A 221 -20.55 9.49 -1.75
CA CYS A 221 -21.45 10.48 -1.18
C CYS A 221 -21.38 11.80 -1.94
N ALA A 222 -22.51 12.49 -2.06
CA ALA A 222 -22.59 13.80 -2.66
C ALA A 222 -23.51 14.74 -1.84
N ALA A 223 -23.42 16.04 -2.08
CA ALA A 223 -24.17 17.04 -1.32
C ALA A 223 -25.69 16.97 -1.53
N SER A 224 -26.16 16.29 -2.57
CA SER A 224 -27.57 16.03 -2.83
C SER A 224 -27.76 14.76 -3.66
N GLU A 225 -28.97 14.22 -3.67
CA GLU A 225 -29.35 13.06 -4.47
C GLU A 225 -29.14 13.31 -5.98
N GLU A 226 -29.47 14.51 -6.47
CA GLU A 226 -29.27 14.89 -7.88
C GLU A 226 -27.79 14.87 -8.28
N ILE A 227 -26.90 15.38 -7.40
CA ILE A 227 -25.46 15.35 -7.65
C ILE A 227 -24.93 13.92 -7.52
N LEU A 228 -25.47 13.13 -6.60
CA LEU A 228 -25.11 11.72 -6.44
C LEU A 228 -25.41 10.93 -7.71
N ASP A 229 -26.63 11.06 -8.23
CA ASP A 229 -27.07 10.37 -9.45
C ASP A 229 -26.23 10.81 -10.67
N ASP A 230 -25.96 12.11 -10.80
CA ASP A 230 -25.10 12.64 -11.87
C ASP A 230 -23.67 12.06 -11.77
N ASN A 231 -23.10 12.01 -10.56
CA ASN A 231 -21.79 11.44 -10.32
C ASN A 231 -21.74 9.94 -10.65
N LEU A 232 -22.69 9.17 -10.12
CA LEU A 232 -22.76 7.71 -10.34
C LEU A 232 -22.94 7.37 -11.83
N SER A 233 -23.64 8.22 -12.57
CA SER A 233 -23.78 8.05 -14.03
C SER A 233 -22.46 8.21 -14.81
N LYS A 234 -21.45 8.82 -14.19
CA LYS A 234 -20.13 9.11 -14.77
C LYS A 234 -19.01 8.27 -14.16
N ILE A 235 -19.31 7.50 -13.12
CA ILE A 235 -18.34 6.61 -12.48
C ILE A 235 -18.44 5.23 -13.11
N ASP A 236 -17.36 4.78 -13.71
CA ASP A 236 -17.17 3.38 -14.08
C ASP A 236 -16.57 2.64 -12.87
N LEU A 237 -17.38 1.73 -12.30
CA LEU A 237 -17.06 1.01 -11.07
C LEU A 237 -16.75 -0.45 -11.40
N GLU A 238 -15.54 -0.87 -11.09
CA GLU A 238 -15.06 -2.23 -11.29
C GLU A 238 -14.66 -2.87 -9.96
N PHE A 239 -15.12 -4.10 -9.73
CA PHE A 239 -14.67 -4.96 -8.65
C PHE A 239 -13.90 -6.14 -9.23
N MET A 240 -12.75 -6.46 -8.63
CA MET A 240 -11.95 -7.62 -9.00
C MET A 240 -11.64 -8.45 -7.76
N LEU A 241 -11.85 -9.74 -7.86
CA LEU A 241 -11.44 -10.73 -6.85
C LEU A 241 -10.44 -11.67 -7.51
N GLU A 242 -9.27 -11.77 -6.94
CA GLU A 242 -8.09 -12.28 -7.62
C GLU A 242 -7.88 -11.50 -8.93
N ASP A 243 -7.78 -12.13 -10.05
CA ASP A 243 -7.68 -11.48 -11.37
C ASP A 243 -9.01 -11.53 -12.16
N GLU A 244 -10.13 -11.90 -11.50
CA GLU A 244 -11.44 -12.02 -12.13
C GLU A 244 -12.32 -10.80 -11.83
N SER A 245 -12.94 -10.24 -12.87
CA SER A 245 -13.91 -9.14 -12.74
C SER A 245 -15.22 -9.67 -12.17
N ILE A 246 -15.71 -9.01 -11.11
CA ILE A 246 -16.96 -9.33 -10.44
C ILE A 246 -18.01 -8.30 -10.83
N SER A 247 -19.16 -8.75 -11.35
CA SER A 247 -20.25 -7.84 -11.71
C SER A 247 -20.77 -7.07 -10.49
N PRO A 248 -20.95 -5.73 -10.58
CA PRO A 248 -21.62 -4.98 -9.52
C PRO A 248 -23.01 -5.49 -9.13
N GLU A 249 -23.67 -6.26 -10.00
CA GLU A 249 -24.97 -6.89 -9.70
C GLU A 249 -24.87 -8.00 -8.63
N GLN A 250 -23.66 -8.47 -8.32
CA GLN A 250 -23.41 -9.40 -7.21
C GLN A 250 -23.26 -8.71 -5.87
N PHE A 251 -23.23 -7.38 -5.86
CA PHE A 251 -23.19 -6.57 -4.66
C PHE A 251 -24.59 -6.07 -4.30
N VAL A 252 -24.92 -6.12 -3.03
CA VAL A 252 -26.07 -5.41 -2.49
C VAL A 252 -25.80 -3.92 -2.64
N SER A 253 -26.79 -3.16 -3.12
CA SER A 253 -26.65 -1.71 -3.23
C SER A 253 -27.87 -0.97 -2.72
N PHE A 254 -27.65 0.09 -1.94
CA PHE A 254 -28.73 0.97 -1.49
C PHE A 254 -28.23 2.39 -1.22
N GLY A 255 -29.14 3.35 -1.36
CA GLY A 255 -28.93 4.73 -0.98
C GLY A 255 -29.29 5.00 0.47
N TYR A 256 -28.51 5.84 1.14
CA TYR A 256 -28.81 6.30 2.50
C TYR A 256 -28.30 7.72 2.74
N PRO A 257 -28.99 8.49 3.62
CA PRO A 257 -28.49 9.79 4.04
C PRO A 257 -27.40 9.62 5.10
N TYR A 258 -26.29 10.35 4.94
CA TYR A 258 -25.23 10.44 5.93
C TYR A 258 -24.86 11.89 6.19
N ALA A 259 -25.09 12.37 7.41
CA ALA A 259 -24.99 13.79 7.77
C ALA A 259 -25.87 14.66 6.85
N GLU A 260 -25.28 15.59 6.10
CA GLU A 260 -25.99 16.45 5.13
C GLU A 260 -25.79 15.99 3.67
N GLN A 261 -25.38 14.71 3.48
CA GLN A 261 -25.07 14.14 2.17
C GLN A 261 -26.02 12.99 1.83
N SER A 262 -26.20 12.75 0.53
CA SER A 262 -26.81 11.54 0.00
C SER A 262 -25.71 10.58 -0.44
N CYS A 263 -25.77 9.33 0.00
CA CYS A 263 -24.76 8.32 -0.27
C CYS A 263 -25.35 7.11 -0.96
N GLN A 264 -24.57 6.45 -1.81
CA GLN A 264 -24.83 5.13 -2.36
C GLN A 264 -23.71 4.20 -1.89
N VAL A 265 -24.09 3.01 -1.42
CA VAL A 265 -23.13 1.97 -1.02
C VAL A 265 -23.36 0.71 -1.82
N TYR A 266 -22.27 0.00 -2.07
CA TYR A 266 -22.21 -1.35 -2.63
C TYR A 266 -21.45 -2.22 -1.65
N PHE A 267 -21.96 -3.42 -1.34
CA PHE A 267 -21.24 -4.34 -0.47
C PHE A 267 -21.56 -5.80 -0.79
N ALA A 268 -20.58 -6.67 -0.52
CA ALA A 268 -20.73 -8.11 -0.56
C ALA A 268 -20.04 -8.73 0.65
N SER A 269 -20.57 -9.82 1.19
CA SER A 269 -19.91 -10.61 2.22
C SER A 269 -19.00 -11.65 1.59
N LEU A 270 -17.78 -11.76 2.14
CA LEU A 270 -16.75 -12.72 1.75
C LEU A 270 -16.44 -13.65 2.92
N SER A 271 -16.35 -14.95 2.64
CA SER A 271 -16.07 -16.00 3.61
C SER A 271 -15.27 -17.15 3.00
N GLU A 272 -14.99 -18.18 3.79
CA GLU A 272 -14.29 -19.38 3.34
C GLU A 272 -12.89 -19.08 2.77
N TRP A 273 -12.10 -18.28 3.50
CA TRP A 273 -10.74 -17.90 3.12
C TRP A 273 -9.81 -19.11 3.13
N THR A 274 -9.24 -19.44 2.00
CA THR A 274 -8.18 -20.45 1.93
C THR A 274 -6.82 -19.86 2.31
N ALA A 275 -5.87 -20.72 2.69
CA ALA A 275 -4.53 -20.26 2.98
C ALA A 275 -3.86 -19.71 1.72
N GLY A 276 -3.30 -18.51 1.82
CA GLY A 276 -2.64 -17.82 0.70
C GLY A 276 -2.86 -16.32 0.77
N GLU A 277 -2.38 -15.63 -0.27
CA GLU A 277 -2.60 -14.20 -0.45
C GLU A 277 -3.76 -13.99 -1.40
N HIS A 278 -4.80 -13.32 -0.92
CA HIS A 278 -6.00 -13.00 -1.68
C HIS A 278 -5.99 -11.55 -2.11
N HIS A 279 -6.38 -11.27 -3.35
CA HIS A 279 -6.37 -9.93 -3.94
C HIS A 279 -7.79 -9.44 -4.22
N LEU A 280 -8.17 -8.36 -3.55
CA LEU A 280 -9.41 -7.63 -3.81
C LEU A 280 -9.07 -6.25 -4.33
N LYS A 281 -9.70 -5.84 -5.41
CA LYS A 281 -9.50 -4.52 -6.00
C LYS A 281 -10.83 -3.87 -6.31
N THR A 282 -10.99 -2.62 -5.92
CA THR A 282 -12.10 -1.77 -6.34
C THR A 282 -11.52 -0.59 -7.10
N THR A 283 -12.01 -0.33 -8.30
CA THR A 283 -11.61 0.80 -9.13
C THR A 283 -12.83 1.61 -9.46
N ALA A 284 -12.78 2.90 -9.19
CA ALA A 284 -13.81 3.87 -9.58
C ALA A 284 -13.17 4.94 -10.47
N THR A 285 -13.55 4.98 -11.74
CA THR A 285 -12.95 5.88 -12.74
C THR A 285 -14.02 6.80 -13.29
N TRP A 286 -13.71 8.11 -13.42
CA TRP A 286 -14.59 9.03 -14.11
C TRP A 286 -14.58 8.75 -15.60
N ALA A 287 -15.74 8.51 -16.19
CA ALA A 287 -15.90 8.49 -17.63
C ALA A 287 -15.73 9.92 -18.19
N GLU A 288 -14.86 10.08 -19.18
CA GLU A 288 -14.63 11.35 -19.88
C GLU A 288 -15.84 11.82 -20.69
#